data_cb9d03b4117371f98d109a2ee4aa9d6b
#
_entry.id   cb9d03b4117371f98d109a2ee4aa9d6b
#
_cell.length_a   1.000
_cell.length_b   1.000
_cell.length_c   1.000
_cell.angle_alpha   90.00
_cell.angle_beta   90.00
_cell.angle_gamma   90.00
#
_symmetry.space_group_name_H-M   'P 1'
#
loop_
_entity.id
_entity.type
_entity.pdbx_description
1 polymer ?
#
loop_
_entity_poly.entity_id
_entity_poly.type
_entity_poly.pdbx_seq_one_letter_code
_entity_poly.pdbx_strand_id
1 'polypeptide(L)'
;MTLDVPDRVYYRIKEVCTLTGLKPHILRYWEHEFRDIKPVKSPRGQRLYRRKDLDAIFTIKGLLYDKKFTIDGARMYLSRQRRLMDEIKAELKEIVELLERGR
;
A
#
# COMPACT_ATOMS: atom_id res chain seq x y z
N MET A 1 -2.53 8.82 17.60
CA MET A 1 -3.92 8.36 17.60
C MET A 1 -4.12 7.33 16.51
N THR A 2 -4.45 6.13 16.89
CA THR A 2 -4.69 5.06 15.94
C THR A 2 -6.10 5.19 15.39
N LEU A 3 -6.21 5.25 14.05
CA LEU A 3 -7.50 5.22 13.40
C LEU A 3 -8.10 3.82 13.52
N ASP A 4 -9.35 3.76 13.95
CA ASP A 4 -10.08 2.50 13.98
C ASP A 4 -10.45 2.11 12.56
N VAL A 5 -9.65 1.23 11.97
CA VAL A 5 -9.92 0.68 10.65
C VAL A 5 -10.69 -0.63 10.84
N PRO A 6 -11.91 -0.74 10.30
CA PRO A 6 -12.65 -1.99 10.38
C PRO A 6 -11.85 -3.14 9.76
N ASP A 7 -11.86 -4.30 10.42
CA ASP A 7 -11.15 -5.47 9.92
C ASP A 7 -12.00 -6.18 8.87
N ARG A 8 -11.73 -5.90 7.61
CA ARG A 8 -12.42 -6.49 6.46
C ARG A 8 -11.45 -6.92 5.40
N VAL A 9 -11.91 -7.79 4.51
CA VAL A 9 -11.12 -8.21 3.35
C VAL A 9 -11.05 -7.09 2.32
N TYR A 10 -12.19 -6.43 2.09
CA TYR A 10 -12.29 -5.35 1.11
C TYR A 10 -12.96 -4.12 1.68
N TYR A 11 -12.55 -2.96 1.14
CA TYR A 11 -13.10 -1.65 1.49
C TYR A 11 -13.57 -0.96 0.21
N ARG A 12 -14.72 -0.30 0.28
CA ARG A 12 -15.22 0.48 -0.84
C ARG A 12 -14.59 1.86 -0.84
N ILE A 13 -14.57 2.51 -2.01
CA ILE A 13 -13.93 3.83 -2.15
C ILE A 13 -14.47 4.85 -1.14
N LYS A 14 -15.78 4.82 -0.88
CA LYS A 14 -16.39 5.74 0.12
C LYS A 14 -15.78 5.54 1.50
N GLU A 15 -15.59 4.30 1.90
CA GLU A 15 -14.99 3.97 3.21
C GLU A 15 -13.54 4.42 3.25
N VAL A 16 -12.79 4.16 2.18
CA VAL A 16 -11.40 4.57 2.09
C VAL A 16 -11.26 6.09 2.19
N CYS A 17 -12.12 6.81 1.48
CA CYS A 17 -12.13 8.28 1.54
C CYS A 17 -12.45 8.78 2.96
N THR A 18 -13.41 8.15 3.61
CA THR A 18 -13.77 8.51 5.00
C THR A 18 -12.62 8.26 5.95
N LEU A 19 -11.97 7.09 5.84
CA LEU A 19 -10.87 6.69 6.73
C LEU A 19 -9.63 7.55 6.52
N THR A 20 -9.32 7.90 5.28
CA THR A 20 -8.09 8.62 4.93
C THR A 20 -8.27 10.13 4.90
N GLY A 21 -9.48 10.62 4.81
CA GLY A 21 -9.76 12.04 4.64
C GLY A 21 -9.47 12.55 3.24
N LEU A 22 -9.23 11.64 2.28
CA LEU A 22 -8.95 12.00 0.90
C LEU A 22 -10.23 12.04 0.06
N LYS A 23 -10.23 12.91 -0.94
CA LYS A 23 -11.34 12.97 -1.90
C LYS A 23 -11.15 11.88 -2.97
N PRO A 24 -12.24 11.38 -3.57
CA PRO A 24 -12.15 10.32 -4.57
C PRO A 24 -11.21 10.64 -5.75
N HIS A 25 -11.21 11.89 -6.23
CA HIS A 25 -10.34 12.24 -7.37
C HIS A 25 -8.86 12.21 -7.00
N ILE A 26 -8.52 12.55 -5.75
CA ILE A 26 -7.15 12.47 -5.25
C ILE A 26 -6.72 11.00 -5.18
N LEU A 27 -7.58 10.16 -4.64
CA LEU A 27 -7.30 8.74 -4.52
C LEU A 27 -7.09 8.10 -5.90
N ARG A 28 -7.94 8.43 -6.88
CA ARG A 28 -7.79 7.93 -8.25
C ARG A 28 -6.49 8.42 -8.89
N TYR A 29 -6.11 9.66 -8.64
CA TYR A 29 -4.84 10.20 -9.12
C TYR A 29 -3.66 9.42 -8.54
N TRP A 30 -3.70 9.13 -7.24
CA TRP A 30 -2.65 8.36 -6.58
C TRP A 30 -2.59 6.91 -7.10
N GLU A 31 -3.72 6.30 -7.40
CA GLU A 31 -3.73 4.97 -8.00
C GLU A 31 -2.96 4.96 -9.32
N HIS A 32 -3.07 6.05 -10.07
CA HIS A 32 -2.37 6.19 -11.33
C HIS A 32 -0.86 6.41 -11.13
N GLU A 33 -0.49 7.16 -10.11
CA GLU A 33 0.90 7.54 -9.87
C GLU A 33 1.69 6.52 -9.04
N PHE A 34 1.02 5.75 -8.20
CA PHE A 34 1.67 4.81 -7.28
C PHE A 34 1.21 3.39 -7.55
N ARG A 35 2.14 2.54 -7.94
CA ARG A 35 1.84 1.12 -8.18
C ARG A 35 1.50 0.36 -6.89
N ASP A 36 1.77 0.95 -5.75
CA ASP A 36 1.50 0.34 -4.43
C ASP A 36 0.00 0.28 -4.13
N ILE A 37 -0.80 1.12 -4.79
CA ILE A 37 -2.25 1.14 -4.65
C ILE A 37 -2.83 0.45 -5.87
N LYS A 38 -3.33 -0.78 -5.69
CA LYS A 38 -3.92 -1.57 -6.78
C LYS A 38 -5.27 -2.13 -6.36
N PRO A 39 -6.32 -1.30 -6.43
CA PRO A 39 -7.65 -1.83 -6.13
C PRO A 39 -8.07 -2.85 -7.17
N VAL A 40 -8.91 -3.79 -6.75
CA VAL A 40 -9.53 -4.75 -7.65
C VAL A 40 -10.93 -4.27 -7.97
N LYS A 41 -11.43 -4.66 -9.14
CA LYS A 41 -12.82 -4.34 -9.51
C LYS A 41 -13.70 -5.55 -9.26
N SER A 42 -14.84 -5.31 -8.62
CA SER A 42 -15.86 -6.35 -8.48
C SER A 42 -16.47 -6.67 -9.85
N PRO A 43 -17.21 -7.78 -9.99
CA PRO A 43 -17.93 -8.07 -11.23
C PRO A 43 -18.87 -6.95 -11.68
N ARG A 44 -19.33 -6.14 -10.74
CA ARG A 44 -20.19 -4.97 -11.03
C ARG A 44 -19.41 -3.69 -11.34
N GLY A 45 -18.08 -3.77 -11.42
CA GLY A 45 -17.23 -2.63 -11.74
C GLY A 45 -16.92 -1.72 -10.58
N GLN A 46 -17.26 -2.10 -9.35
CA GLN A 46 -16.92 -1.30 -8.16
C GLN A 46 -15.46 -1.50 -7.78
N ARG A 47 -14.80 -0.40 -7.37
CA ARG A 47 -13.44 -0.46 -6.85
C ARG A 47 -13.47 -1.01 -5.44
N LEU A 48 -12.64 -2.03 -5.20
CA LEU A 48 -12.49 -2.64 -3.89
C LEU A 48 -11.03 -2.57 -3.50
N TYR A 49 -10.76 -2.04 -2.30
CA TYR A 49 -9.41 -1.84 -1.77
C TYR A 49 -9.15 -2.88 -0.71
N ARG A 50 -7.94 -3.45 -0.72
CA ARG A 50 -7.50 -4.40 0.29
C ARG A 50 -6.80 -3.64 1.41
N ARG A 51 -6.56 -4.31 2.54
CA ARG A 51 -5.86 -3.69 3.66
C ARG A 51 -4.49 -3.15 3.25
N LYS A 52 -3.77 -3.87 2.40
CA LYS A 52 -2.47 -3.41 1.92
C LYS A 52 -2.56 -2.14 1.09
N ASP A 53 -3.65 -1.95 0.37
CA ASP A 53 -3.88 -0.71 -0.38
C ASP A 53 -4.11 0.46 0.58
N LEU A 54 -4.88 0.23 1.64
CA LEU A 54 -5.10 1.23 2.70
C LEU A 54 -3.78 1.63 3.36
N ASP A 55 -2.97 0.64 3.72
CA ASP A 55 -1.67 0.90 4.35
C ASP A 55 -0.78 1.73 3.44
N ALA A 56 -0.77 1.42 2.13
CA ALA A 56 -0.03 2.20 1.15
C ALA A 56 -0.55 3.64 1.07
N ILE A 57 -1.87 3.82 1.07
CA ILE A 57 -2.48 5.15 1.02
C ILE A 57 -2.09 5.97 2.25
N PHE A 58 -2.14 5.40 3.44
CA PHE A 58 -1.73 6.09 4.66
C PHE A 58 -0.25 6.46 4.63
N THR A 59 0.59 5.56 4.13
CA THR A 59 2.03 5.82 3.99
C THR A 59 2.28 6.98 3.04
N ILE A 60 1.63 6.96 1.87
CA ILE A 60 1.77 8.03 0.88
C ILE A 60 1.30 9.36 1.44
N LYS A 61 0.16 9.35 2.13
CA LYS A 61 -0.38 10.55 2.76
C LYS A 61 0.64 11.15 3.74
N GLY A 62 1.26 10.31 4.56
CA GLY A 62 2.30 10.75 5.50
C GLY A 62 3.49 11.36 4.79
N LEU A 63 3.95 10.73 3.69
CA LEU A 63 5.07 11.25 2.92
C LEU A 63 4.77 12.60 2.29
N LEU A 64 3.60 12.75 1.69
CA LEU A 64 3.25 13.97 0.97
C LEU A 64 2.85 15.12 1.89
N TYR A 65 2.04 14.85 2.90
CA TYR A 65 1.47 15.92 3.75
C TYR A 65 2.31 16.20 4.98
N ASP A 66 2.84 15.19 5.63
CA ASP A 66 3.63 15.39 6.86
C ASP A 66 5.10 15.64 6.55
N LYS A 67 5.69 14.89 5.63
CA LYS A 67 7.10 14.98 5.31
C LYS A 67 7.40 15.84 4.08
N LYS A 68 6.35 16.35 3.44
CA LYS A 68 6.46 17.26 2.30
C LYS A 68 7.23 16.70 1.10
N PHE A 69 7.14 15.40 0.89
CA PHE A 69 7.71 14.78 -0.32
C PHE A 69 6.94 15.23 -1.55
N THR A 70 7.64 15.30 -2.68
CA THR A 70 6.98 15.42 -3.99
C THR A 70 6.41 14.05 -4.37
N ILE A 71 5.54 14.02 -5.37
CA ILE A 71 5.01 12.76 -5.91
C ILE A 71 6.17 11.87 -6.38
N ASP A 72 7.12 12.44 -7.14
CA ASP A 72 8.28 11.69 -7.62
C ASP A 72 9.15 11.19 -6.47
N GLY A 73 9.38 12.03 -5.47
CA GLY A 73 10.15 11.64 -4.30
C GLY A 73 9.51 10.51 -3.52
N ALA A 74 8.19 10.58 -3.33
CA ALA A 74 7.44 9.53 -2.67
C ALA A 74 7.50 8.22 -3.47
N ARG A 75 7.38 8.31 -4.80
CA ARG A 75 7.49 7.15 -5.69
C ARG A 75 8.85 6.47 -5.56
N MET A 76 9.91 7.26 -5.56
CA MET A 76 11.28 6.75 -5.41
C MET A 76 11.49 6.11 -4.04
N TYR A 77 10.97 6.73 -3.00
CA TYR A 77 11.06 6.20 -1.64
C TYR A 77 10.39 4.83 -1.55
N LEU A 78 9.17 4.72 -2.05
CA LEU A 78 8.43 3.46 -2.01
C LEU A 78 9.07 2.38 -2.88
N SER A 79 9.61 2.76 -4.03
CA SER A 79 10.33 1.83 -4.91
C SER A 79 11.56 1.24 -4.20
N ARG A 80 12.31 2.07 -3.49
CA ARG A 80 13.47 1.62 -2.70
C ARG A 80 13.03 0.67 -1.58
N GLN A 81 11.95 1.00 -0.90
CA GLN A 81 11.42 0.15 0.17
C GLN A 81 11.03 -1.23 -0.36
N ARG A 82 10.39 -1.29 -1.52
CA ARG A 82 10.02 -2.57 -2.15
C ARG A 82 11.25 -3.41 -2.47
N ARG A 83 12.29 -2.81 -3.04
CA ARG A 83 13.52 -3.53 -3.38
C ARG A 83 14.20 -4.10 -2.14
N LEU A 84 14.28 -3.29 -1.08
CA LEU A 84 14.85 -3.76 0.20
C LEU A 84 14.06 -4.92 0.76
N MET A 85 12.72 -4.82 0.72
CA MET A 85 11.88 -5.89 1.23
C MET A 85 12.04 -7.18 0.42
N ASP A 86 12.14 -7.06 -0.90
CA ASP A 86 12.35 -8.22 -1.78
C ASP A 86 13.70 -8.87 -1.51
N GLU A 87 14.75 -8.09 -1.27
CA GLU A 87 16.07 -8.61 -0.91
C GLU A 87 16.04 -9.36 0.42
N ILE A 88 15.35 -8.80 1.43
CA ILE A 88 15.21 -9.44 2.72
C ILE A 88 14.46 -10.76 2.59
N LYS A 89 13.37 -10.77 1.82
CA LYS A 89 12.60 -12.00 1.59
C LYS A 89 13.43 -13.07 0.91
N ALA A 90 14.25 -12.68 -0.07
CA ALA A 90 15.12 -13.63 -0.77
C ALA A 90 16.14 -14.24 0.17
N GLU A 91 16.78 -13.43 1.04
CA GLU A 91 17.74 -13.90 2.02
C GLU A 91 17.11 -14.84 3.03
N LEU A 92 15.92 -14.51 3.53
CA LEU A 92 15.19 -15.36 4.45
C LEU A 92 14.85 -16.70 3.82
N LYS A 93 14.45 -16.70 2.55
CA LYS A 93 14.15 -17.91 1.82
C LYS A 93 15.38 -18.82 1.72
N GLU A 94 16.55 -18.24 1.42
CA GLU A 94 17.81 -19.00 1.36
C GLU A 94 18.16 -19.61 2.70
N ILE A 95 17.99 -18.87 3.79
CA ILE A 95 18.26 -19.36 5.14
C ILE A 95 17.35 -20.53 5.48
N VAL A 96 16.06 -20.41 5.18
CA VAL A 96 15.09 -21.48 5.42
C VAL A 96 15.46 -22.73 4.62
N GLU A 97 15.82 -22.56 3.34
CA GLU A 97 16.23 -23.70 2.50
C GLU A 97 17.47 -24.39 3.04
N LEU A 98 18.45 -23.63 3.52
CA LEU A 98 19.66 -24.20 4.13
C LEU A 98 19.33 -24.98 5.39
N LEU A 99 18.45 -24.46 6.24
CA LEU A 99 18.03 -25.14 7.46
C LEU A 99 17.28 -26.44 7.15
N GLU A 100 16.45 -26.46 6.12
CA GLU A 100 15.72 -27.64 5.72
C GLU A 100 16.65 -28.72 5.15
N ARG A 101 17.69 -28.33 4.41
CA ARG A 101 18.69 -29.27 3.90
C ARG A 101 19.57 -29.88 4.99
N GLY A 102 19.73 -29.14 6.08
CA GLY A 102 20.56 -29.60 7.20
C GLY A 102 19.90 -30.62 8.10
N ARG A 103 18.68 -31.02 7.82
CA ARG A 103 17.97 -32.04 8.62
C ARG A 103 18.19 -33.42 8.13
#